data_d5da1c5ce5b37fcf4671235acd58f366
#
_entry.id   d5da1c5ce5b37fcf4671235acd58f366
#
_cell.length_a   1.000
_cell.length_b   1.000
_cell.length_c   1.000
_cell.angle_alpha   90.00
_cell.angle_beta   90.00
_cell.angle_gamma   90.00
#
_symmetry.space_group_name_H-M   'P 1'
#
loop_
_entity.id
_entity.type
_entity.pdbx_description
1 polymer ?
#
loop_
_entity_poly.entity_id
_entity_poly.type
_entity_poly.pdbx_seq_one_letter_code
_entity_poly.pdbx_strand_id
1 'polypeptide(L)'
;TTRDSIYVDFKYKQRELVLIDTAGIRRRKNIDLDIEKFSIVKALQAVELSDSVIVLIDGMEGITDQDLSLIGLVLKNERALTIAVNKLDALTEYQMENIDKQIRRKLKFVNFVDVNNVSALTKENITLVLKSAIDAADVSLKTVPTSKITKLIEDMVESDPPPYNQGRRIKLKYAHQAGSQPPMFIIYG
;
A
#
# COMPACT_ATOMS: atom_id res chain seq x y z
N THR A 1 -9.10 -15.35 -20.83
CA THR A 1 -8.91 -15.33 -19.35
C THR A 1 -7.48 -15.75 -19.09
N THR A 2 -6.61 -14.77 -18.88
CA THR A 2 -5.19 -14.98 -18.60
C THR A 2 -5.05 -15.67 -17.24
N ARG A 3 -4.57 -16.91 -17.25
CA ARG A 3 -4.26 -17.72 -16.07
C ARG A 3 -2.88 -17.41 -15.50
N ASP A 4 -2.07 -16.63 -16.19
CA ASP A 4 -0.69 -16.30 -15.83
C ASP A 4 -0.51 -14.81 -15.64
N SER A 5 0.42 -14.41 -14.74
CA SER A 5 0.83 -13.02 -14.60
C SER A 5 1.44 -12.54 -15.91
N ILE A 6 0.99 -11.39 -16.39
CA ILE A 6 1.52 -10.77 -17.61
C ILE A 6 2.55 -9.75 -17.15
N TYR A 7 3.75 -9.85 -17.66
CA TYR A 7 4.82 -8.88 -17.47
C TYR A 7 4.85 -7.93 -18.66
N VAL A 8 4.71 -6.64 -18.40
CA VAL A 8 4.74 -5.60 -19.44
C VAL A 8 5.80 -4.59 -19.10
N ASP A 9 6.84 -4.55 -19.91
CA ASP A 9 7.88 -3.52 -19.80
C ASP A 9 7.32 -2.21 -20.35
N PHE A 10 7.48 -1.13 -19.61
CA PHE A 10 7.12 0.20 -20.07
C PHE A 10 8.04 1.27 -19.49
N LYS A 11 8.09 2.41 -20.17
CA LYS A 11 8.88 3.54 -19.73
C LYS A 11 8.00 4.67 -19.26
N TYR A 12 8.26 5.12 -18.03
CA TYR A 12 7.59 6.29 -17.47
C TYR A 12 8.65 7.34 -17.11
N LYS A 13 8.61 8.48 -17.81
CA LYS A 13 9.67 9.50 -17.78
C LYS A 13 11.04 8.88 -18.14
N GLN A 14 11.99 8.87 -17.21
CA GLN A 14 13.35 8.31 -17.41
C GLN A 14 13.55 6.95 -16.72
N ARG A 15 12.46 6.32 -16.24
CA ARG A 15 12.51 5.01 -15.53
C ARG A 15 11.95 3.91 -16.41
N GLU A 16 12.63 2.79 -16.40
CA GLU A 16 12.14 1.55 -16.95
C GLU A 16 11.41 0.80 -15.83
N LEU A 17 10.20 0.39 -16.10
CA LEU A 17 9.29 -0.23 -15.16
C LEU A 17 8.73 -1.51 -15.75
N VAL A 18 8.43 -2.48 -14.90
CA VAL A 18 7.72 -3.70 -15.25
C VAL A 18 6.38 -3.72 -14.54
N LEU A 19 5.30 -3.72 -15.29
CA LEU A 19 3.97 -3.93 -14.75
C LEU A 19 3.69 -5.43 -14.67
N ILE A 20 3.40 -5.92 -13.47
CA ILE A 20 2.97 -7.29 -13.25
C ILE A 20 1.45 -7.25 -13.10
N ASP A 21 0.73 -7.64 -14.16
CA ASP A 21 -0.73 -7.73 -14.12
C ASP A 21 -1.14 -9.06 -13.47
N THR A 22 -1.69 -8.97 -12.28
CA THR A 22 -2.34 -10.10 -11.66
C THR A 22 -3.73 -10.23 -12.26
N ALA A 23 -4.00 -11.32 -12.96
CA ALA A 23 -5.35 -11.66 -13.41
C ALA A 23 -6.31 -11.48 -12.22
N GLY A 24 -7.18 -10.46 -12.31
CA GLY A 24 -7.92 -9.89 -11.20
C GLY A 24 -8.45 -10.92 -10.21
N ILE A 25 -8.06 -10.80 -8.96
CA ILE A 25 -8.42 -11.68 -7.82
C ILE A 25 -9.93 -11.56 -7.48
N ARG A 26 -10.72 -11.01 -8.40
CA ARG A 26 -12.15 -10.82 -8.17
C ARG A 26 -12.89 -12.16 -8.20
N ARG A 27 -13.64 -12.43 -7.13
CA ARG A 27 -14.67 -13.46 -7.09
C ARG A 27 -15.55 -13.36 -8.33
N ARG A 28 -15.36 -14.30 -9.27
CA ARG A 28 -16.45 -14.68 -10.14
C ARG A 28 -17.38 -15.57 -9.31
N LYS A 29 -18.64 -15.20 -9.25
CA LYS A 29 -19.70 -15.79 -8.42
C LYS A 29 -19.89 -17.32 -8.59
N ASN A 30 -19.18 -17.98 -9.51
CA ASN A 30 -19.28 -19.43 -9.80
C ASN A 30 -17.97 -19.93 -10.42
N ILE A 31 -16.92 -20.14 -9.63
CA ILE A 31 -15.71 -20.84 -10.13
C ILE A 31 -15.17 -21.76 -9.05
N ASP A 32 -14.78 -22.98 -9.48
CA ASP A 32 -14.24 -24.06 -8.67
C ASP A 32 -13.15 -23.60 -7.68
N LEU A 33 -13.23 -24.13 -6.47
CA LEU A 33 -12.31 -23.89 -5.33
C LEU A 33 -10.81 -24.02 -5.68
N ASP A 34 -10.46 -24.81 -6.67
CA ASP A 34 -9.07 -25.03 -7.08
C ASP A 34 -8.52 -23.88 -7.93
N ILE A 35 -9.37 -23.22 -8.73
CA ILE A 35 -8.98 -22.08 -9.58
C ILE A 35 -8.77 -20.83 -8.71
N GLU A 36 -9.55 -20.69 -7.64
CA GLU A 36 -9.46 -19.58 -6.70
C GLU A 36 -8.13 -19.64 -5.92
N LYS A 37 -7.75 -20.83 -5.43
CA LYS A 37 -6.45 -21.04 -4.74
C LYS A 37 -5.25 -20.74 -5.65
N PHE A 38 -5.33 -21.12 -6.91
CA PHE A 38 -4.25 -20.89 -7.87
C PHE A 38 -4.08 -19.40 -8.20
N SER A 39 -5.19 -18.65 -8.28
CA SER A 39 -5.18 -17.20 -8.50
C SER A 39 -4.59 -16.45 -7.31
N ILE A 40 -4.88 -16.87 -6.08
CA ILE A 40 -4.32 -16.27 -4.85
C ILE A 40 -2.80 -16.51 -4.77
N VAL A 41 -2.33 -17.72 -5.09
CA VAL A 41 -0.90 -18.05 -5.07
C VAL A 41 -0.12 -17.20 -6.08
N LYS A 42 -0.66 -16.99 -7.27
CA LYS A 42 -0.02 -16.14 -8.29
C LYS A 42 0.00 -14.68 -7.90
N ALA A 43 -1.08 -14.19 -7.29
CA ALA A 43 -1.11 -12.84 -6.77
C ALA A 43 -0.08 -12.63 -5.64
N LEU A 44 0.08 -13.62 -4.76
CA LEU A 44 1.13 -13.62 -3.73
C LEU A 44 2.52 -13.53 -4.36
N GLN A 45 2.80 -14.35 -5.35
CA GLN A 45 4.08 -14.31 -6.07
C GLN A 45 4.33 -12.96 -6.74
N ALA A 46 3.30 -12.36 -7.36
CA ALA A 46 3.42 -11.04 -7.97
C ALA A 46 3.69 -9.95 -6.92
N VAL A 47 3.01 -10.01 -5.76
CA VAL A 47 3.28 -9.11 -4.64
C VAL A 47 4.71 -9.26 -4.13
N GLU A 48 5.20 -10.48 -3.95
CA GLU A 48 6.57 -10.75 -3.49
C GLU A 48 7.65 -10.26 -4.44
N LEU A 49 7.38 -10.25 -5.75
CA LEU A 49 8.31 -9.80 -6.78
C LEU A 49 8.24 -8.30 -7.05
N SER A 50 7.21 -7.61 -6.56
CA SER A 50 7.02 -6.18 -6.83
C SER A 50 7.71 -5.28 -5.79
N ASP A 51 8.14 -4.10 -6.21
CA ASP A 51 8.62 -3.04 -5.31
C ASP A 51 7.46 -2.24 -4.72
N SER A 52 6.38 -2.10 -5.49
CA SER A 52 5.15 -1.41 -5.09
C SER A 52 3.93 -2.09 -5.68
N VAL A 53 2.84 -2.12 -4.92
CA VAL A 53 1.57 -2.71 -5.32
C VAL A 53 0.51 -1.63 -5.43
N ILE A 54 -0.22 -1.64 -6.54
CA ILE A 54 -1.41 -0.81 -6.72
C ILE A 54 -2.64 -1.69 -6.49
N VAL A 55 -3.41 -1.40 -5.44
CA VAL A 55 -4.70 -2.07 -5.19
C VAL A 55 -5.80 -1.24 -5.83
N LEU A 56 -6.51 -1.84 -6.79
CA LEU A 56 -7.66 -1.22 -7.46
C LEU A 56 -8.95 -1.58 -6.73
N ILE A 57 -9.67 -0.54 -6.27
CA ILE A 57 -11.00 -0.64 -5.66
C ILE A 57 -12.05 -0.20 -6.70
N ASP A 58 -13.14 -0.93 -6.81
CA ASP A 58 -14.28 -0.52 -7.63
C ASP A 58 -15.10 0.53 -6.88
N GLY A 59 -15.10 1.77 -7.40
CA GLY A 59 -15.83 2.87 -6.77
C GLY A 59 -17.34 2.63 -6.70
N MET A 60 -17.93 1.85 -7.61
CA MET A 60 -19.36 1.54 -7.59
C MET A 60 -19.74 0.53 -6.48
N GLU A 61 -18.84 -0.38 -6.14
CA GLU A 61 -19.04 -1.38 -5.08
C GLU A 61 -18.59 -0.86 -3.70
N GLY A 62 -17.66 0.11 -3.69
CA GLY A 62 -16.98 0.54 -2.49
C GLY A 62 -15.97 -0.48 -1.97
N ILE A 63 -15.47 -0.28 -0.75
CA ILE A 63 -14.45 -1.15 -0.15
C ILE A 63 -15.09 -2.43 0.38
N THR A 64 -14.67 -3.56 -0.19
CA THR A 64 -15.10 -4.91 0.22
C THR A 64 -14.14 -5.53 1.24
N ASP A 65 -14.56 -6.62 1.91
CA ASP A 65 -13.70 -7.37 2.82
C ASP A 65 -12.55 -8.06 2.07
N GLN A 66 -12.76 -8.35 0.79
CA GLN A 66 -11.71 -8.91 -0.08
C GLN A 66 -10.62 -7.86 -0.35
N ASP A 67 -10.99 -6.60 -0.60
CA ASP A 67 -10.03 -5.50 -0.77
C ASP A 67 -9.21 -5.31 0.51
N LEU A 68 -9.87 -5.34 1.67
CA LEU A 68 -9.18 -5.24 2.97
C LEU A 68 -8.20 -6.40 3.20
N SER A 69 -8.60 -7.62 2.82
CA SER A 69 -7.74 -8.80 2.92
C SER A 69 -6.53 -8.69 1.99
N LEU A 70 -6.72 -8.17 0.78
CA LEU A 70 -5.63 -7.93 -0.17
C LEU A 70 -4.67 -6.85 0.32
N ILE A 71 -5.20 -5.74 0.82
CA ILE A 71 -4.38 -4.67 1.45
C ILE A 71 -3.57 -5.25 2.60
N GLY A 72 -4.19 -6.02 3.50
CA GLY A 72 -3.51 -6.71 4.60
C GLY A 72 -2.41 -7.65 4.12
N LEU A 73 -2.63 -8.34 3.00
CA LEU A 73 -1.64 -9.21 2.38
C LEU A 73 -0.42 -8.43 1.88
N VAL A 74 -0.64 -7.30 1.18
CA VAL A 74 0.45 -6.44 0.69
C VAL A 74 1.30 -5.92 1.85
N LEU A 75 0.65 -5.46 2.92
CA LEU A 75 1.34 -4.99 4.13
C LEU A 75 2.13 -6.10 4.83
N LYS A 76 1.54 -7.32 4.91
CA LYS A 76 2.23 -8.48 5.51
C LYS A 76 3.48 -8.87 4.73
N ASN A 77 3.48 -8.67 3.41
CA ASN A 77 4.64 -8.87 2.55
C ASN A 77 5.58 -7.66 2.50
N GLU A 78 5.29 -6.62 3.32
CA GLU A 78 6.15 -5.45 3.50
C GLU A 78 6.43 -4.69 2.20
N ARG A 79 5.45 -4.69 1.28
CA ARG A 79 5.56 -3.98 0.00
C ARG A 79 4.95 -2.60 0.07
N ALA A 80 5.52 -1.67 -0.68
CA ALA A 80 4.94 -0.35 -0.85
C ALA A 80 3.54 -0.48 -1.45
N LEU A 81 2.59 0.34 -0.98
CA LEU A 81 1.19 0.25 -1.34
C LEU A 81 0.68 1.59 -1.83
N THR A 82 -0.10 1.54 -2.89
CA THR A 82 -0.92 2.66 -3.39
C THR A 82 -2.33 2.14 -3.64
N ILE A 83 -3.34 2.91 -3.28
CA ILE A 83 -4.74 2.55 -3.51
C ILE A 83 -5.31 3.43 -4.61
N ALA A 84 -5.99 2.81 -5.57
CA ALA A 84 -6.69 3.50 -6.64
C ALA A 84 -8.17 3.13 -6.63
N VAL A 85 -9.05 4.13 -6.45
CA VAL A 85 -10.51 3.97 -6.54
C VAL A 85 -10.90 4.26 -7.98
N ASN A 86 -11.29 3.22 -8.70
CA ASN A 86 -11.61 3.28 -10.13
C ASN A 86 -13.09 3.57 -10.36
N LYS A 87 -13.42 3.91 -11.61
CA LYS A 87 -14.74 4.28 -12.11
C LYS A 87 -15.21 5.67 -11.65
N LEU A 88 -14.27 6.60 -11.45
CA LEU A 88 -14.59 8.00 -11.12
C LEU A 88 -15.61 8.61 -12.07
N ASP A 89 -15.55 8.28 -13.37
CA ASP A 89 -16.44 8.72 -14.42
C ASP A 89 -17.91 8.30 -14.25
N ALA A 90 -18.15 7.23 -13.48
CA ALA A 90 -19.50 6.69 -13.25
C ALA A 90 -20.06 7.05 -11.86
N LEU A 91 -19.30 7.76 -11.01
CA LEU A 91 -19.70 8.09 -9.65
C LEU A 91 -20.38 9.46 -9.59
N THR A 92 -21.50 9.52 -8.86
CA THR A 92 -22.09 10.80 -8.44
C THR A 92 -21.31 11.41 -7.27
N GLU A 93 -21.46 12.71 -7.03
CA GLU A 93 -20.82 13.39 -5.88
C GLU A 93 -21.18 12.72 -4.55
N TYR A 94 -22.41 12.31 -4.37
CA TYR A 94 -22.86 11.59 -3.18
C TYR A 94 -22.16 10.24 -3.01
N GLN A 95 -21.94 9.49 -4.09
CA GLN A 95 -21.22 8.23 -4.05
C GLN A 95 -19.74 8.44 -3.73
N MET A 96 -19.12 9.49 -4.29
CA MET A 96 -17.74 9.87 -3.99
C MET A 96 -17.56 10.20 -2.50
N GLU A 97 -18.43 11.02 -1.91
CA GLU A 97 -18.40 11.32 -0.48
C GLU A 97 -18.54 10.06 0.39
N ASN A 98 -19.43 9.14 -0.01
CA ASN A 98 -19.62 7.88 0.73
C ASN A 98 -18.38 6.99 0.68
N ILE A 99 -17.70 6.91 -0.47
CA ILE A 99 -16.45 6.16 -0.60
C ILE A 99 -15.36 6.79 0.26
N ASP A 100 -15.21 8.11 0.24
CA ASP A 100 -14.24 8.82 1.07
C ASP A 100 -14.48 8.55 2.57
N LYS A 101 -15.74 8.53 3.00
CA LYS A 101 -16.11 8.16 4.38
C LYS A 101 -15.75 6.71 4.70
N GLN A 102 -15.97 5.77 3.75
CA GLN A 102 -15.58 4.38 3.91
C GLN A 102 -14.06 4.22 3.99
N ILE A 103 -13.31 4.89 3.12
CA ILE A 103 -11.83 4.91 3.12
C ILE A 103 -11.33 5.38 4.46
N ARG A 104 -11.75 6.55 4.93
CA ARG A 104 -11.33 7.10 6.22
C ARG A 104 -11.66 6.18 7.40
N ARG A 105 -12.77 5.43 7.35
CA ARG A 105 -13.18 4.52 8.41
C ARG A 105 -12.48 3.17 8.36
N LYS A 106 -12.47 2.52 7.18
CA LYS A 106 -11.98 1.15 7.01
C LYS A 106 -10.46 1.07 6.85
N LEU A 107 -9.83 2.13 6.33
CA LEU A 107 -8.38 2.18 6.05
C LEU A 107 -7.60 2.99 7.08
N LYS A 108 -8.13 3.19 8.30
CA LYS A 108 -7.40 3.89 9.37
C LYS A 108 -6.03 3.29 9.68
N PHE A 109 -5.87 1.99 9.52
CA PHE A 109 -4.62 1.26 9.78
C PHE A 109 -3.56 1.49 8.68
N VAL A 110 -3.93 2.12 7.56
CA VAL A 110 -3.05 2.47 6.43
C VAL A 110 -3.20 3.94 6.04
N ASN A 111 -3.39 4.82 6.99
CA ASN A 111 -3.57 6.26 6.77
C ASN A 111 -2.37 6.97 6.12
N PHE A 112 -1.23 6.28 6.02
CA PHE A 112 -0.01 6.73 5.36
C PHE A 112 0.05 6.39 3.86
N VAL A 113 -0.94 5.65 3.35
CA VAL A 113 -0.99 5.22 1.96
C VAL A 113 -1.74 6.22 1.11
N ASP A 114 -1.19 6.55 -0.06
CA ASP A 114 -1.86 7.41 -1.04
C ASP A 114 -3.08 6.71 -1.62
N VAL A 115 -4.22 7.42 -1.60
CA VAL A 115 -5.47 7.00 -2.23
C VAL A 115 -5.79 7.96 -3.36
N ASN A 116 -5.91 7.43 -4.57
CA ASN A 116 -6.18 8.22 -5.78
C ASN A 116 -7.49 7.79 -6.42
N ASN A 117 -8.38 8.74 -6.70
CA ASN A 117 -9.59 8.51 -7.47
C ASN A 117 -9.27 8.59 -8.97
N VAL A 118 -9.61 7.54 -9.72
CA VAL A 118 -9.23 7.39 -11.12
C VAL A 118 -10.40 6.91 -11.99
N SER A 119 -10.27 7.16 -13.29
CA SER A 119 -11.08 6.48 -14.29
C SER A 119 -10.18 5.78 -15.30
N ALA A 120 -10.23 4.46 -15.33
CA ALA A 120 -9.54 3.68 -16.34
C ALA A 120 -10.17 3.88 -17.73
N LEU A 121 -11.47 4.22 -17.81
CA LEU A 121 -12.20 4.45 -19.05
C LEU A 121 -11.75 5.77 -19.71
N THR A 122 -11.78 6.87 -18.96
CA THR A 122 -11.39 8.21 -19.46
C THR A 122 -9.90 8.48 -19.36
N LYS A 123 -9.15 7.58 -18.71
CA LYS A 123 -7.71 7.72 -18.38
C LYS A 123 -7.40 8.84 -17.39
N GLU A 124 -8.40 9.34 -16.69
CA GLU A 124 -8.25 10.39 -15.71
C GLU A 124 -7.44 9.89 -14.50
N ASN A 125 -6.48 10.69 -14.06
CA ASN A 125 -5.62 10.44 -12.90
C ASN A 125 -4.74 9.17 -12.94
N ILE A 126 -4.65 8.44 -14.05
CA ILE A 126 -3.81 7.22 -14.16
C ILE A 126 -2.34 7.54 -13.91
N THR A 127 -1.84 8.65 -14.45
CA THR A 127 -0.44 9.08 -14.23
C THR A 127 -0.18 9.44 -12.77
N LEU A 128 -1.19 9.86 -12.02
CA LEU A 128 -1.08 10.16 -10.60
C LEU A 128 -0.87 8.89 -9.78
N VAL A 129 -1.62 7.83 -10.07
CA VAL A 129 -1.44 6.51 -9.44
C VAL A 129 -0.04 5.96 -9.70
N LEU A 130 0.43 6.02 -10.95
CA LEU A 130 1.78 5.58 -11.28
C LEU A 130 2.85 6.36 -10.52
N LYS A 131 2.66 7.68 -10.41
CA LYS A 131 3.57 8.53 -9.62
C LYS A 131 3.55 8.13 -8.15
N SER A 132 2.37 8.00 -7.53
CA SER A 132 2.23 7.59 -6.12
C SER A 132 2.89 6.23 -5.87
N ALA A 133 2.72 5.25 -6.78
CA ALA A 133 3.33 3.93 -6.64
C ALA A 133 4.86 3.98 -6.73
N ILE A 134 5.41 4.80 -7.63
CA ILE A 134 6.85 5.01 -7.76
C ILE A 134 7.41 5.73 -6.52
N ASP A 135 6.74 6.79 -6.08
CA ASP A 135 7.15 7.56 -4.90
C ASP A 135 7.13 6.67 -3.65
N ALA A 136 6.14 5.81 -3.50
CA ALA A 136 6.04 4.84 -2.40
C ALA A 136 7.18 3.81 -2.43
N ALA A 137 7.52 3.27 -3.62
CA ALA A 137 8.68 2.39 -3.79
C ALA A 137 9.99 3.12 -3.43
N ASP A 138 10.18 4.34 -3.93
CA ASP A 138 11.37 5.15 -3.64
C ASP A 138 11.53 5.46 -2.15
N VAL A 139 10.42 5.72 -1.44
CA VAL A 139 10.44 5.95 0.01
C VAL A 139 10.86 4.70 0.76
N SER A 140 10.44 3.51 0.32
CA SER A 140 10.82 2.25 0.94
C SER A 140 12.33 1.96 0.85
N LEU A 141 13.00 2.51 -0.16
CA LEU A 141 14.45 2.38 -0.39
C LEU A 141 15.29 3.46 0.30
N LYS A 142 14.66 4.53 0.78
CA LYS A 142 15.39 5.66 1.38
C LYS A 142 16.14 5.25 2.64
N THR A 143 17.40 5.69 2.71
CA THR A 143 18.18 5.64 3.95
C THR A 143 18.03 6.96 4.71
N VAL A 144 17.65 6.86 5.97
CA VAL A 144 17.50 8.00 6.86
C VAL A 144 18.73 8.08 7.78
N PRO A 145 19.41 9.23 7.85
CA PRO A 145 20.56 9.40 8.76
C PRO A 145 20.17 9.16 10.22
N THR A 146 21.04 8.44 10.95
CA THR A 146 20.86 8.13 12.39
C THR A 146 20.51 9.36 13.22
N SER A 147 21.17 10.49 12.96
CA SER A 147 20.92 11.74 13.68
C SER A 147 19.47 12.24 13.51
N LYS A 148 18.87 12.10 12.31
CA LYS A 148 17.48 12.46 12.08
C LYS A 148 16.51 11.54 12.81
N ILE A 149 16.79 10.23 12.80
CA ILE A 149 15.94 9.25 13.47
C ILE A 149 16.01 9.47 14.98
N THR A 150 17.22 9.64 15.54
CA THR A 150 17.41 9.87 16.97
C THR A 150 16.68 11.14 17.41
N LYS A 151 16.85 12.25 16.68
CA LYS A 151 16.13 13.49 16.96
C LYS A 151 14.62 13.32 16.95
N LEU A 152 14.08 12.59 15.95
CA LEU A 152 12.65 12.31 15.87
C LEU A 152 12.15 11.53 17.10
N ILE A 153 12.92 10.54 17.56
CA ILE A 153 12.59 9.78 18.78
C ILE A 153 12.63 10.67 20.01
N GLU A 154 13.62 11.58 20.13
CA GLU A 154 13.70 12.55 21.20
C GLU A 154 12.46 13.47 21.22
N ASP A 155 12.10 14.05 20.07
CA ASP A 155 10.94 14.93 19.92
C ASP A 155 9.62 14.17 20.27
N MET A 156 9.50 12.91 19.87
CA MET A 156 8.34 12.04 20.21
C MET A 156 8.27 11.76 21.71
N VAL A 157 9.40 11.45 22.36
CA VAL A 157 9.47 11.17 23.81
C VAL A 157 9.17 12.43 24.63
N GLU A 158 9.54 13.60 24.11
CA GLU A 158 9.22 14.88 24.75
C GLU A 158 7.72 15.18 24.68
N SER A 159 7.09 14.91 23.53
CA SER A 159 5.66 15.15 23.28
C SER A 159 4.75 14.15 23.99
N ASP A 160 5.13 12.86 23.96
CA ASP A 160 4.36 11.73 24.53
C ASP A 160 5.32 10.76 25.24
N PRO A 161 5.66 11.02 26.50
CA PRO A 161 6.62 10.20 27.23
C PRO A 161 6.17 8.75 27.40
N PRO A 162 7.06 7.76 27.20
CA PRO A 162 6.75 6.35 27.44
C PRO A 162 6.22 6.09 28.85
N PRO A 163 5.31 5.12 29.03
CA PRO A 163 4.78 4.76 30.33
C PRO A 163 5.88 4.25 31.27
N TYR A 164 5.64 4.36 32.58
CA TYR A 164 6.52 3.78 33.57
C TYR A 164 6.42 2.25 33.54
N ASN A 165 7.58 1.58 33.51
CA ASN A 165 7.65 0.14 33.68
C ASN A 165 8.32 -0.16 35.04
N GLN A 166 7.62 -0.83 35.94
CA GLN A 166 8.07 -1.17 37.30
C GLN A 166 8.64 0.05 38.09
N GLY A 167 7.97 1.20 37.96
CA GLY A 167 8.36 2.44 38.63
C GLY A 167 9.54 3.18 38.00
N ARG A 168 10.10 2.68 36.90
CA ARG A 168 11.20 3.32 36.17
C ARG A 168 10.70 3.87 34.82
N ARG A 169 11.16 5.06 34.46
CA ARG A 169 10.89 5.65 33.15
C ARG A 169 11.80 4.99 32.10
N ILE A 170 11.19 4.51 31.02
CA ILE A 170 11.95 4.01 29.85
C ILE A 170 12.64 5.22 29.19
N LYS A 171 13.96 5.16 29.05
CA LYS A 171 14.76 6.22 28.41
C LYS A 171 15.19 5.71 27.04
N LEU A 172 14.56 6.17 25.98
CA LEU A 172 15.03 5.91 24.62
C LEU A 172 16.28 6.77 24.36
N LYS A 173 17.39 6.14 23.95
CA LYS A 173 18.70 6.80 23.85
C LYS A 173 19.03 7.20 22.44
N TYR A 174 18.87 6.29 21.50
CA TYR A 174 19.10 6.56 20.10
C TYR A 174 18.39 5.53 19.22
N ALA A 175 18.24 5.84 17.94
CA ALA A 175 17.69 4.92 16.98
C ALA A 175 18.42 5.02 15.65
N HIS A 176 18.52 3.92 14.93
CA HIS A 176 19.11 3.88 13.59
C HIS A 176 18.31 2.97 12.66
N GLN A 177 18.46 3.19 11.37
CA GLN A 177 17.89 2.32 10.35
C GLN A 177 18.79 1.11 10.15
N ALA A 178 18.23 -0.10 10.31
CA ALA A 178 18.94 -1.37 10.15
C ALA A 178 18.72 -2.01 8.77
N GLY A 179 17.69 -1.57 8.03
CA GLY A 179 17.38 -2.11 6.71
C GLY A 179 16.47 -1.18 5.91
N SER A 180 16.38 -1.46 4.61
CA SER A 180 15.45 -0.87 3.65
C SER A 180 14.69 -1.98 2.93
N GLN A 181 13.46 -1.70 2.47
CA GLN A 181 12.57 -2.66 1.83
C GLN A 181 12.17 -3.89 2.70
N PRO A 182 11.44 -3.66 3.80
CA PRO A 182 10.91 -2.39 4.29
C PRO A 182 11.95 -1.62 5.12
N PRO A 183 11.75 -0.31 5.35
CA PRO A 183 12.56 0.43 6.30
C PRO A 183 12.41 -0.14 7.70
N MET A 184 13.49 -0.66 8.27
CA MET A 184 13.55 -1.23 9.61
C MET A 184 14.32 -0.29 10.53
N PHE A 185 13.76 0.06 11.67
CA PHE A 185 14.38 0.94 12.65
C PHE A 185 14.60 0.18 13.96
N ILE A 186 15.81 0.27 14.50
CA ILE A 186 16.15 -0.27 15.81
C ILE A 186 16.26 0.90 16.78
N ILE A 187 15.50 0.83 17.87
CA ILE A 187 15.46 1.85 18.93
C ILE A 187 16.08 1.24 20.18
N TYR A 188 17.02 1.95 20.79
CA TYR A 188 17.70 1.54 22.02
C TYR A 188 17.21 2.38 23.21
N GLY A 189 16.94 1.66 24.32
CA GLY A 189 16.44 2.24 25.55
C GLY A 189 17.14 1.72 26.81
#